data_0bcb6e7fb870ac3cce855ada530f46fe
#
_entry.id   0bcb6e7fb870ac3cce855ada530f46fe
#
_cell.length_a   1.000
_cell.length_b   1.000
_cell.length_c   1.000
_cell.angle_alpha   90.00
_cell.angle_beta   90.00
_cell.angle_gamma   90.00
#
_symmetry.space_group_name_H-M   'P 1'
#
loop_
_entity.id
_entity.type
_entity.pdbx_description
1 polymer ?
#
loop_
_entity_poly.entity_id
_entity_poly.type
_entity_poly.pdbx_seq_one_letter_code
_entity_poly.pdbx_strand_id
1 'polypeptide(L)'
;MARTSSSFGFMGRFGRSHDLRELDKALRAADLHPMLVPEGVKLATVNLMKDAEGGEPPDHAYPYVADMLAFCALGANGFAGANGIERLEAVEARLTEAVETGDGLDAQLVLLALHAKLLHPGIIEEYGISAEEQ
;
A
#
# COMPACT_ATOMS: atom_id res chain seq x y z
N MET A 1 -17.34 29.04 2.17
CA MET A 1 -17.36 28.95 1.69
C MET A 1 -17.24 28.63 1.34
N ALA A 2 -16.92 28.67 1.84
CA ALA A 2 -16.75 28.45 1.39
C ALA A 2 -16.51 28.12 1.28
N ARG A 3 -16.33 28.12 1.41
CA ARG A 3 -16.00 27.95 1.01
C ARG A 3 -15.71 27.46 0.78
N THR A 4 -15.47 27.38 1.11
CA THR A 4 -15.13 27.09 0.76
C THR A 4 -14.62 26.95 0.63
N SER A 5 -14.40 27.06 0.82
CA SER A 5 -13.97 27.06 0.57
C SER A 5 -13.52 26.90 0.78
N SER A 6 -13.50 27.03 1.01
CA SER A 6 -13.20 26.92 1.07
C SER A 6 -13.05 26.50 1.34
N SER A 7 -13.23 26.52 1.39
CA SER A 7 -13.16 26.14 1.48
C SER A 7 -12.96 25.58 1.31
N PHE A 8 -12.45 25.50 1.02
CA PHE A 8 -12.12 24.86 0.69
C PHE A 8 -11.04 24.63 0.36
N GLY A 9 -10.78 25.14 -0.21
CA GLY A 9 -9.52 25.13 -0.63
C GLY A 9 -8.54 24.88 0.40
N PHE A 10 -8.56 25.69 1.15
CA PHE A 10 -7.86 25.24 2.25
C PHE A 10 -8.37 23.89 2.50
N MET A 11 -9.33 23.61 1.77
CA MET A 11 -9.86 22.30 1.79
C MET A 11 -8.88 21.28 1.37
N GLY A 12 -7.89 21.63 0.57
CA GLY A 12 -6.92 20.67 0.17
C GLY A 12 -6.34 19.95 1.31
N ARG A 13 -5.85 20.66 2.24
CA ARG A 13 -5.26 19.99 3.36
C ARG A 13 -6.30 19.63 4.37
N PHE A 14 -7.35 20.37 4.45
CA PHE A 14 -8.43 19.92 5.26
C PHE A 14 -9.15 18.83 4.58
N GLY A 15 -9.07 18.83 3.26
CA GLY A 15 -9.84 17.92 2.48
C GLY A 15 -9.21 16.56 2.28
N ARG A 16 -8.04 16.33 2.86
CA ARG A 16 -7.47 15.01 2.77
C ARG A 16 -8.42 14.06 3.45
N SER A 17 -8.89 13.06 2.73
CA SER A 17 -9.94 12.18 3.22
C SER A 17 -9.48 11.36 4.41
N HIS A 18 -10.44 10.86 5.16
CA HIS A 18 -10.16 9.95 6.26
C HIS A 18 -9.32 8.76 5.77
N ASP A 19 -9.69 8.22 4.62
CA ASP A 19 -9.00 7.05 4.08
C ASP A 19 -7.52 7.32 3.85
N LEU A 20 -7.22 8.45 3.23
CA LEU A 20 -5.83 8.77 2.93
C LEU A 20 -5.05 9.06 4.20
N ARG A 21 -5.67 9.69 5.19
CA ARG A 21 -5.01 9.93 6.46
C ARG A 21 -4.71 8.65 7.19
N GLU A 22 -5.66 7.70 7.17
CA GLU A 22 -5.44 6.42 7.82
C GLU A 22 -4.37 5.62 7.11
N LEU A 23 -4.36 5.67 5.79
CA LEU A 23 -3.31 4.98 5.03
C LEU A 23 -1.94 5.58 5.33
N ASP A 24 -1.83 6.91 5.33
CA ASP A 24 -0.56 7.57 5.66
C ASP A 24 -0.07 7.16 7.04
N LYS A 25 -0.98 7.10 8.00
CA LYS A 25 -0.62 6.72 9.37
C LYS A 25 -0.12 5.28 9.41
N ALA A 26 -0.79 4.39 8.70
CA ALA A 26 -0.39 2.99 8.66
C ALA A 26 0.94 2.79 7.96
N LEU A 27 1.20 3.56 6.89
CA LEU A 27 2.49 3.49 6.20
C LEU A 27 3.62 3.92 7.13
N ARG A 28 3.43 5.02 7.87
CA ARG A 28 4.45 5.45 8.84
C ARG A 28 4.70 4.38 9.89
N ALA A 29 3.64 3.73 10.35
CA ALA A 29 3.78 2.69 11.36
C ALA A 29 4.53 1.49 10.83
N ALA A 30 4.52 1.27 9.51
CA ALA A 30 5.27 0.18 8.88
C ALA A 30 6.66 0.64 8.42
N ASP A 31 7.03 1.87 8.77
CA ASP A 31 8.34 2.47 8.50
C ASP A 31 8.54 2.84 7.02
N LEU A 32 7.46 3.11 6.32
CA LEU A 32 7.53 3.64 4.96
C LEU A 32 6.94 5.05 4.98
N HIS A 33 7.81 6.05 4.83
CA HIS A 33 7.35 7.42 4.88
C HIS A 33 6.35 7.68 3.76
N PRO A 34 5.16 8.23 4.09
CA PRO A 34 4.13 8.41 3.06
C PRO A 34 4.56 9.25 1.87
N MET A 35 5.52 10.16 2.06
CA MET A 35 6.03 10.98 0.96
C MET A 35 6.74 10.16 -0.10
N LEU A 36 7.17 8.95 0.23
CA LEU A 36 7.82 8.08 -0.73
C LEU A 36 6.83 7.35 -1.62
N VAL A 37 5.55 7.44 -1.29
CA VAL A 37 4.50 6.79 -2.07
C VAL A 37 3.74 7.85 -2.85
N PRO A 38 3.74 7.79 -4.19
CA PRO A 38 3.02 8.79 -4.98
C PRO A 38 1.55 8.85 -4.62
N GLU A 39 0.99 10.03 -4.70
CA GLU A 39 -0.41 10.23 -4.33
C GLU A 39 -1.35 9.35 -5.16
N GLY A 40 -1.04 9.19 -6.44
CA GLY A 40 -1.87 8.33 -7.30
C GLY A 40 -1.87 6.89 -6.83
N VAL A 41 -0.75 6.41 -6.30
CA VAL A 41 -0.66 5.06 -5.77
C VAL A 41 -1.54 4.94 -4.52
N LYS A 42 -1.51 5.95 -3.65
CA LYS A 42 -2.33 5.92 -2.45
C LYS A 42 -3.81 5.94 -2.79
N LEU A 43 -4.20 6.77 -3.76
CA LEU A 43 -5.60 6.81 -4.19
C LEU A 43 -6.03 5.47 -4.79
N ALA A 44 -5.19 4.88 -5.63
CA ALA A 44 -5.50 3.58 -6.20
C ALA A 44 -5.61 2.51 -5.12
N THR A 45 -4.74 2.57 -4.12
CA THR A 45 -4.78 1.64 -3.00
C THR A 45 -6.10 1.72 -2.25
N VAL A 46 -6.53 2.95 -1.93
CA VAL A 46 -7.80 3.13 -1.23
C VAL A 46 -8.96 2.59 -2.06
N ASN A 47 -8.93 2.83 -3.37
CA ASN A 47 -10.00 2.33 -4.23
C ASN A 47 -10.02 0.81 -4.26
N LEU A 48 -8.86 0.17 -4.31
CA LEU A 48 -8.79 -1.29 -4.25
C LEU A 48 -9.35 -1.81 -2.93
N MET A 49 -9.05 -1.13 -1.84
CA MET A 49 -9.57 -1.52 -0.53
C MET A 49 -11.08 -1.44 -0.49
N LYS A 50 -11.64 -0.34 -1.04
CA LYS A 50 -13.08 -0.16 -1.05
C LYS A 50 -13.76 -1.21 -1.91
N ASP A 51 -13.16 -1.55 -3.04
CA ASP A 51 -13.70 -2.59 -3.90
C ASP A 51 -13.70 -3.94 -3.18
N ALA A 52 -12.62 -4.24 -2.48
CA ALA A 52 -12.52 -5.52 -1.79
C ALA A 52 -13.52 -5.63 -0.65
N GLU A 53 -13.82 -4.52 0.02
CA GLU A 53 -14.74 -4.53 1.15
C GLU A 53 -16.19 -4.30 0.76
N GLY A 54 -16.41 -3.79 -0.44
CA GLY A 54 -17.76 -3.43 -0.85
C GLY A 54 -18.22 -2.13 -0.21
N GLY A 55 -17.28 -1.31 0.25
CA GLY A 55 -17.62 -0.04 0.89
C GLY A 55 -16.45 0.47 1.70
N GLU A 56 -16.76 1.21 2.75
CA GLU A 56 -15.73 1.84 3.57
C GLU A 56 -14.86 0.79 4.26
N PRO A 57 -13.53 0.87 4.12
CA PRO A 57 -12.66 -0.13 4.75
C PRO A 57 -12.68 -0.01 6.27
N PRO A 58 -12.63 -1.13 6.98
CA PRO A 58 -12.50 -1.08 8.44
C PRO A 58 -11.09 -0.65 8.83
N ASP A 59 -10.95 -0.18 10.06
CA ASP A 59 -9.68 0.39 10.51
C ASP A 59 -8.51 -0.58 10.36
N HIS A 60 -8.74 -1.86 10.61
CA HIS A 60 -7.64 -2.84 10.55
C HIS A 60 -7.17 -3.11 9.13
N ALA A 61 -7.92 -2.69 8.12
CA ALA A 61 -7.52 -2.92 6.73
C ALA A 61 -6.33 -2.06 6.33
N TYR A 62 -6.18 -0.89 6.95
CA TYR A 62 -5.08 0.00 6.57
C TYR A 62 -3.72 -0.55 6.96
N PRO A 63 -3.50 -1.02 8.19
CA PRO A 63 -2.22 -1.66 8.50
C PRO A 63 -1.95 -2.89 7.64
N TYR A 64 -2.99 -3.65 7.32
CA TYR A 64 -2.84 -4.84 6.50
C TYR A 64 -2.29 -4.48 5.12
N VAL A 65 -2.86 -3.46 4.49
CA VAL A 65 -2.41 -2.99 3.18
C VAL A 65 -1.04 -2.34 3.27
N ALA A 66 -0.82 -1.55 4.33
CA ALA A 66 0.46 -0.85 4.49
C ALA A 66 1.62 -1.82 4.65
N ASP A 67 1.41 -2.94 5.31
CA ASP A 67 2.47 -3.95 5.44
C ASP A 67 2.91 -4.45 4.08
N MET A 68 1.96 -4.74 3.19
CA MET A 68 2.31 -5.22 1.85
C MET A 68 3.05 -4.15 1.07
N LEU A 69 2.58 -2.90 1.10
CA LEU A 69 3.25 -1.83 0.38
C LEU A 69 4.64 -1.56 0.94
N ALA A 70 4.78 -1.58 2.27
CA ALA A 70 6.08 -1.35 2.90
C ALA A 70 7.05 -2.48 2.57
N PHE A 71 6.58 -3.72 2.60
CA PHE A 71 7.42 -4.86 2.25
C PHE A 71 7.89 -4.73 0.80
N CYS A 72 6.98 -4.40 -0.10
CA CYS A 72 7.34 -4.24 -1.51
C CYS A 72 8.39 -3.16 -1.71
N ALA A 73 8.30 -2.06 -0.97
CA ALA A 73 9.21 -0.93 -1.15
C ALA A 73 10.54 -1.12 -0.42
N LEU A 74 10.50 -1.70 0.78
CA LEU A 74 11.69 -1.81 1.63
C LEU A 74 12.48 -3.09 1.38
N GLY A 75 11.82 -4.12 0.88
CA GLY A 75 12.45 -5.43 0.74
C GLY A 75 12.39 -6.18 2.06
N ALA A 76 12.82 -7.46 2.02
CA ALA A 76 12.70 -8.32 3.18
C ALA A 76 13.51 -7.81 4.36
N ASN A 77 14.78 -7.46 4.11
CA ASN A 77 15.65 -7.03 5.21
C ASN A 77 15.19 -5.70 5.81
N GLY A 78 14.81 -4.75 4.95
CA GLY A 78 14.35 -3.46 5.43
C GLY A 78 13.06 -3.58 6.21
N PHE A 79 12.13 -4.38 5.71
CA PHE A 79 10.86 -4.56 6.39
C PHE A 79 11.05 -5.27 7.74
N ALA A 80 11.86 -6.33 7.77
CA ALA A 80 12.10 -7.08 9.02
C ALA A 80 12.81 -6.23 10.06
N GLY A 81 13.77 -5.40 9.61
CA GLY A 81 14.50 -4.54 10.53
C GLY A 81 13.60 -3.55 11.23
N ALA A 82 12.58 -3.07 10.54
CA ALA A 82 11.65 -2.09 11.10
C ALA A 82 10.48 -2.74 11.83
N ASN A 83 10.01 -3.90 11.36
CA ASN A 83 8.73 -4.44 11.80
C ASN A 83 8.81 -5.82 12.46
N GLY A 84 9.97 -6.46 12.41
CA GLY A 84 10.17 -7.75 13.08
C GLY A 84 9.95 -8.93 12.15
N ILE A 85 10.51 -10.07 12.58
CA ILE A 85 10.52 -11.26 11.74
C ILE A 85 9.14 -11.89 11.59
N GLU A 86 8.29 -11.78 12.60
CA GLU A 86 6.96 -12.38 12.52
C GLU A 86 6.10 -11.68 11.47
N ARG A 87 6.17 -10.35 11.44
CA ARG A 87 5.44 -9.61 10.41
C ARG A 87 6.02 -9.86 9.03
N LEU A 88 7.34 -10.02 8.95
CA LEU A 88 7.96 -10.39 7.68
C LEU A 88 7.43 -11.71 7.17
N GLU A 89 7.40 -12.73 8.03
CA GLU A 89 6.93 -14.05 7.60
C GLU A 89 5.47 -14.00 7.15
N ALA A 90 4.66 -13.23 7.86
CA ALA A 90 3.26 -13.11 7.49
C ALA A 90 3.09 -12.46 6.12
N VAL A 91 3.83 -11.38 5.85
CA VAL A 91 3.68 -10.70 4.58
C VAL A 91 4.31 -11.48 3.44
N GLU A 92 5.38 -12.24 3.73
CA GLU A 92 5.97 -13.10 2.70
C GLU A 92 5.01 -14.20 2.27
N ALA A 93 4.27 -14.77 3.22
CA ALA A 93 3.29 -15.79 2.89
C ALA A 93 2.19 -15.19 2.00
N ARG A 94 1.77 -13.96 2.31
CA ARG A 94 0.76 -13.27 1.49
C ARG A 94 1.26 -13.03 0.07
N LEU A 95 2.53 -12.60 -0.05
CA LEU A 95 3.08 -12.34 -1.38
C LEU A 95 3.22 -13.62 -2.18
N THR A 96 3.66 -14.68 -1.54
CA THR A 96 3.77 -15.98 -2.20
C THR A 96 2.42 -16.40 -2.77
N GLU A 97 1.38 -16.30 -1.97
CA GLU A 97 0.04 -16.65 -2.44
C GLU A 97 -0.42 -15.75 -3.57
N ALA A 98 -0.13 -14.45 -3.46
CA ALA A 98 -0.54 -13.51 -4.50
C ALA A 98 0.12 -13.84 -5.83
N VAL A 99 1.41 -14.20 -5.80
CA VAL A 99 2.13 -14.54 -7.02
C VAL A 99 1.58 -15.85 -7.60
N GLU A 100 1.27 -16.82 -6.74
CA GLU A 100 0.79 -18.11 -7.21
C GLU A 100 -0.62 -18.02 -7.79
N THR A 101 -1.51 -17.27 -7.15
CA THR A 101 -2.89 -17.18 -7.63
C THR A 101 -3.08 -16.13 -8.72
N GLY A 102 -2.32 -15.05 -8.64
CA GLY A 102 -2.44 -13.97 -9.61
C GLY A 102 -3.68 -13.11 -9.43
N ASP A 103 -4.44 -13.29 -8.35
CA ASP A 103 -5.63 -12.49 -8.13
C ASP A 103 -5.78 -12.14 -6.66
N GLY A 104 -6.79 -11.32 -6.36
CA GLY A 104 -7.02 -10.86 -5.01
C GLY A 104 -6.37 -9.52 -4.73
N LEU A 105 -6.65 -8.98 -3.55
CA LEU A 105 -6.17 -7.65 -3.19
C LEU A 105 -4.64 -7.58 -3.16
N ASP A 106 -4.00 -8.57 -2.55
CA ASP A 106 -2.53 -8.54 -2.47
C ASP A 106 -1.89 -8.57 -3.85
N ALA A 107 -2.43 -9.37 -4.77
CA ALA A 107 -1.88 -9.40 -6.13
C ALA A 107 -2.03 -8.03 -6.79
N GLN A 108 -3.15 -7.36 -6.58
CA GLN A 108 -3.37 -6.04 -7.15
C GLN A 108 -2.42 -5.00 -6.54
N LEU A 109 -2.14 -5.10 -5.24
CA LEU A 109 -1.19 -4.20 -4.59
C LEU A 109 0.23 -4.39 -5.13
N VAL A 110 0.62 -5.63 -5.34
CA VAL A 110 1.95 -5.92 -5.88
C VAL A 110 2.08 -5.36 -7.30
N LEU A 111 1.05 -5.54 -8.14
CA LEU A 111 1.08 -4.99 -9.50
C LEU A 111 1.12 -3.47 -9.48
N LEU A 112 0.38 -2.86 -8.56
CA LEU A 112 0.40 -1.42 -8.42
C LEU A 112 1.80 -0.94 -8.05
N ALA A 113 2.45 -1.61 -7.10
CA ALA A 113 3.81 -1.25 -6.70
C ALA A 113 4.80 -1.45 -7.86
N LEU A 114 4.63 -2.52 -8.61
CA LEU A 114 5.50 -2.78 -9.75
C LEU A 114 5.40 -1.67 -10.79
N HIS A 115 4.18 -1.32 -11.17
CA HIS A 115 3.97 -0.31 -12.20
C HIS A 115 4.39 1.09 -11.74
N ALA A 116 4.34 1.34 -10.45
CA ALA A 116 4.78 2.62 -9.90
C ALA A 116 6.27 2.65 -9.61
N LYS A 117 6.96 1.54 -9.90
CA LYS A 117 8.41 1.41 -9.69
C LYS A 117 8.79 1.53 -8.22
N LEU A 118 7.90 1.07 -7.36
CA LEU A 118 8.14 1.03 -5.93
C LEU A 118 8.66 -0.33 -5.47
N LEU A 119 8.57 -1.33 -6.34
CA LEU A 119 8.90 -2.68 -5.94
C LEU A 119 10.43 -2.85 -5.83
N HIS A 120 10.87 -3.28 -4.67
CA HIS A 120 12.29 -3.49 -4.40
C HIS A 120 12.87 -4.54 -5.35
N PRO A 121 14.06 -4.29 -5.92
CA PRO A 121 14.64 -5.25 -6.87
C PRO A 121 14.80 -6.66 -6.29
N GLY A 122 15.09 -6.77 -5.01
CA GLY A 122 15.23 -8.08 -4.39
C GLY A 122 13.94 -8.87 -4.39
N ILE A 123 12.81 -8.17 -4.27
CA ILE A 123 11.51 -8.82 -4.33
C ILE A 123 11.21 -9.28 -5.75
N ILE A 124 11.51 -8.42 -6.72
CA ILE A 124 11.31 -8.77 -8.13
C ILE A 124 12.07 -10.04 -8.45
N GLU A 125 13.33 -10.10 -8.04
CA GLU A 125 14.19 -11.22 -8.37
C GLU A 125 13.74 -12.49 -7.64
N GLU A 126 13.48 -12.37 -6.35
CA GLU A 126 13.15 -13.55 -5.54
C GLU A 126 11.85 -14.20 -5.97
N TYR A 127 10.85 -13.38 -6.34
CA TYR A 127 9.52 -13.90 -6.65
C TYR A 127 9.26 -13.97 -8.16
N GLY A 128 10.23 -13.59 -8.97
CA GLY A 128 10.07 -13.69 -10.42
C GLY A 128 8.97 -12.81 -10.97
N ILE A 129 8.79 -11.62 -10.41
CA ILE A 129 7.70 -10.73 -10.79
C ILE A 129 8.09 -9.96 -12.05
N SER A 130 7.17 -9.88 -13.01
CA SER A 130 7.43 -9.17 -14.26
C SER A 130 6.15 -8.60 -14.82
N ALA A 131 6.21 -7.32 -15.23
CA ALA A 131 5.06 -6.69 -15.88
C ALA A 131 4.81 -7.29 -17.25
N GLU A 132 5.82 -7.91 -17.84
CA GLU A 132 5.69 -8.46 -19.17
C GLU A 132 4.88 -9.73 -19.23
N GLU A 133 4.61 -10.32 -18.07
CA GLU A 133 3.84 -11.55 -18.02
C GLU A 133 2.36 -11.30 -17.89
N GLN A 134 1.96 -10.06 -17.93
CA GLN A 134 0.55 -9.69 -17.82
C GLN A 134 -0.26 -10.07 -19.07
#